data_5d2b1a8d32e7f68b141740712bc1d0bc
#
_entry.id   5d2b1a8d32e7f68b141740712bc1d0bc
#
_cell.length_a   1.000
_cell.length_b   1.000
_cell.length_c   1.000
_cell.angle_alpha   90.00
_cell.angle_beta   90.00
_cell.angle_gamma   90.00
#
_symmetry.space_group_name_H-M   'P 1'
#
loop_
_entity.id
_entity.type
_entity.pdbx_description
1 polymer ?
#
loop_
_entity_poly.entity_id
_entity_poly.type
_entity_poly.pdbx_seq_one_letter_code
_entity_poly.pdbx_strand_id
1 'polypeptide(L)'
;VTVYGQTEVTKDLMTAREAAQLTSYYEAHNVQVKDFYTAPKVEFEYQGKAFQIQCDFIAGCDGYHGVCRASVPEDKIKTFEKVYPFGWLGLLADVPPVADELIYVQSERGFALCSMRSETRSRYYLQVPLTDHVEDWSDEKFWDELKNRLDPESREKLVTGPSIEKSIAPLRSFVTEPMRFGKLFLAGDAAHIVPPTGAKGLNLAASDIAYLSSALIEYYAEGSEQGINEYSEKCLQRVWKAERFSWWMTHLLHRFETESEFDHKIKQAELSYVLGSIAGKTTLAENYVGLPYEIKQIDSFKHAS
;
A
#
# COMPACT_ATOMS: atom_id res chain seq x y z
N VAL A 1 -7.07 8.89 -12.56
CA VAL A 1 -6.86 8.17 -11.28
C VAL A 1 -8.14 8.32 -10.46
N THR A 2 -8.63 7.22 -9.88
CA THR A 2 -9.78 7.24 -8.98
C THR A 2 -9.27 7.10 -7.55
N VAL A 3 -9.72 7.97 -6.66
CA VAL A 3 -9.49 7.83 -5.21
C VAL A 3 -10.68 7.08 -4.63
N TYR A 4 -10.42 5.89 -4.09
CA TYR A 4 -11.43 5.04 -3.45
C TYR A 4 -10.91 4.58 -2.09
N GLY A 5 -11.71 4.73 -1.05
CA GLY A 5 -11.27 4.43 0.32
C GLY A 5 -10.96 2.94 0.49
N GLN A 6 -9.84 2.61 1.15
CA GLN A 6 -9.45 1.21 1.40
C GLN A 6 -10.55 0.46 2.17
N THR A 7 -11.21 1.10 3.13
CA THR A 7 -12.34 0.53 3.88
C THR A 7 -13.50 0.16 2.97
N GLU A 8 -13.81 1.00 1.96
CA GLU A 8 -14.89 0.73 1.02
C GLU A 8 -14.55 -0.44 0.11
N VAL A 9 -13.30 -0.49 -0.43
CA VAL A 9 -12.82 -1.65 -1.21
C VAL A 9 -12.95 -2.94 -0.40
N THR A 10 -12.52 -2.93 0.85
CA THR A 10 -12.60 -4.10 1.74
C THR A 10 -14.05 -4.54 1.95
N LYS A 11 -14.95 -3.58 2.21
CA LYS A 11 -16.40 -3.83 2.37
C LYS A 11 -16.99 -4.46 1.12
N ASP A 12 -16.69 -3.92 -0.06
CA ASP A 12 -17.18 -4.45 -1.33
C ASP A 12 -16.72 -5.87 -1.58
N LEU A 13 -15.43 -6.17 -1.31
CA LEU A 13 -14.88 -7.52 -1.44
C LEU A 13 -15.50 -8.51 -0.45
N MET A 14 -15.73 -8.09 0.80
CA MET A 14 -16.41 -8.91 1.79
C MET A 14 -17.86 -9.22 1.37
N THR A 15 -18.60 -8.21 0.92
CA THR A 15 -19.96 -8.34 0.40
C THR A 15 -20.03 -9.31 -0.80
N ALA A 16 -19.07 -9.19 -1.73
CA ALA A 16 -18.98 -10.08 -2.88
C ALA A 16 -18.71 -11.54 -2.46
N ARG A 17 -17.84 -11.77 -1.46
CA ARG A 17 -17.58 -13.11 -0.92
C ARG A 17 -18.82 -13.71 -0.25
N GLU A 18 -19.55 -12.92 0.53
CA GLU A 18 -20.81 -13.35 1.17
C GLU A 18 -21.88 -13.71 0.12
N ALA A 19 -22.05 -12.87 -0.90
CA ALA A 19 -22.97 -13.14 -2.00
C ALA A 19 -22.62 -14.41 -2.78
N ALA A 20 -21.33 -14.70 -2.92
CA ALA A 20 -20.83 -15.94 -3.54
C ALA A 20 -20.86 -17.16 -2.58
N GLN A 21 -21.32 -17.00 -1.35
CA GLN A 21 -21.35 -18.05 -0.31
C GLN A 21 -19.99 -18.70 -0.05
N LEU A 22 -18.90 -17.94 -0.20
CA LEU A 22 -17.55 -18.42 0.09
C LEU A 22 -17.30 -18.49 1.60
N THR A 23 -16.78 -19.63 2.07
CA THR A 23 -16.48 -19.82 3.49
C THR A 23 -15.47 -18.80 3.99
N SER A 24 -15.79 -18.13 5.10
CA SER A 24 -14.91 -17.18 5.78
C SER A 24 -14.99 -17.40 7.29
N TYR A 25 -13.84 -17.44 7.95
CA TYR A 25 -13.70 -17.54 9.39
C TYR A 25 -13.15 -16.21 9.91
N TYR A 26 -14.05 -15.29 10.25
CA TYR A 26 -13.67 -14.01 10.86
C TYR A 26 -13.29 -14.20 12.33
N GLU A 27 -12.35 -13.38 12.80
CA GLU A 27 -11.84 -13.46 14.19
C GLU A 27 -11.21 -14.83 14.53
N ALA A 28 -10.56 -15.46 13.55
CA ALA A 28 -9.77 -16.66 13.80
C ALA A 28 -8.52 -16.31 14.62
N HIS A 29 -8.25 -17.08 15.68
CA HIS A 29 -7.12 -16.89 16.58
C HIS A 29 -6.08 -17.99 16.43
N ASN A 30 -4.86 -17.75 16.92
CA ASN A 30 -3.77 -18.75 16.97
C ASN A 30 -3.51 -19.42 15.62
N VAL A 31 -3.60 -18.63 14.53
CA VAL A 31 -3.42 -19.14 13.17
C VAL A 31 -1.97 -19.58 12.97
N GLN A 32 -1.78 -20.77 12.40
CA GLN A 32 -0.48 -21.35 12.05
C GLN A 32 -0.54 -21.95 10.66
N VAL A 33 0.49 -21.74 9.85
CA VAL A 33 0.66 -22.40 8.55
C VAL A 33 1.77 -23.43 8.66
N LYS A 34 1.50 -24.65 8.18
CA LYS A 34 2.39 -25.80 8.32
C LYS A 34 2.54 -26.58 7.01
N ASP A 35 3.64 -27.28 6.91
CA ASP A 35 3.92 -28.28 5.85
C ASP A 35 3.77 -27.73 4.41
N PHE A 36 3.94 -26.43 4.20
CA PHE A 36 3.69 -25.75 2.94
C PHE A 36 4.66 -26.11 1.80
N TYR A 37 5.69 -26.91 2.06
CA TYR A 37 6.53 -27.50 1.01
C TYR A 37 5.96 -28.82 0.47
N THR A 38 5.11 -29.49 1.23
CA THR A 38 4.61 -30.84 0.87
C THR A 38 3.10 -30.94 0.86
N ALA A 39 2.47 -30.88 2.04
CA ALA A 39 1.03 -31.02 2.27
C ALA A 39 0.51 -29.84 3.10
N PRO A 40 0.28 -28.68 2.48
CA PRO A 40 -0.07 -27.44 3.20
C PRO A 40 -1.29 -27.62 4.09
N LYS A 41 -1.20 -27.07 5.29
CA LYS A 41 -2.34 -26.98 6.21
C LYS A 41 -2.32 -25.68 7.00
N VAL A 42 -3.51 -25.21 7.34
CA VAL A 42 -3.73 -24.07 8.22
C VAL A 42 -4.46 -24.56 9.46
N GLU A 43 -3.88 -24.30 10.63
CA GLU A 43 -4.49 -24.60 11.93
C GLU A 43 -4.86 -23.29 12.60
N PHE A 44 -6.03 -23.24 13.24
CA PHE A 44 -6.52 -22.04 13.92
C PHE A 44 -7.61 -22.37 14.94
N GLU A 45 -7.90 -21.43 15.81
CA GLU A 45 -9.03 -21.48 16.73
C GLU A 45 -10.15 -20.56 16.24
N TYR A 46 -11.37 -21.07 16.23
CA TYR A 46 -12.55 -20.31 15.87
C TYR A 46 -13.70 -20.67 16.84
N GLN A 47 -14.30 -19.66 17.47
CA GLN A 47 -15.36 -19.83 18.48
C GLN A 47 -15.00 -20.86 19.57
N GLY A 48 -13.75 -20.80 20.05
CA GLY A 48 -13.23 -21.67 21.11
C GLY A 48 -12.98 -23.13 20.71
N LYS A 49 -12.99 -23.45 19.41
CA LYS A 49 -12.68 -24.76 18.87
C LYS A 49 -11.49 -24.74 17.95
N ALA A 50 -10.68 -25.79 18.00
CA ALA A 50 -9.56 -25.97 17.08
C ALA A 50 -10.06 -26.47 15.72
N PHE A 51 -9.53 -25.86 14.66
CA PHE A 51 -9.79 -26.23 13.27
C PHE A 51 -8.48 -26.50 12.54
N GLN A 52 -8.54 -27.38 11.56
CA GLN A 52 -7.48 -27.60 10.60
C GLN A 52 -8.06 -27.67 9.19
N ILE A 53 -7.48 -26.90 8.27
CA ILE A 53 -7.79 -26.95 6.84
C ILE A 53 -6.57 -27.50 6.12
N GLN A 54 -6.74 -28.61 5.40
CA GLN A 54 -5.76 -29.11 4.44
C GLN A 54 -6.08 -28.52 3.07
N CYS A 55 -5.06 -28.05 2.36
CA CYS A 55 -5.23 -27.36 1.09
C CYS A 55 -4.08 -27.68 0.11
N ASP A 56 -4.26 -27.35 -1.15
CA ASP A 56 -3.21 -27.50 -2.16
C ASP A 56 -2.21 -26.35 -2.08
N PHE A 57 -2.69 -25.13 -1.80
CA PHE A 57 -1.90 -23.91 -1.73
C PHE A 57 -2.38 -23.01 -0.60
N ILE A 58 -1.47 -22.16 -0.11
CA ILE A 58 -1.77 -21.11 0.86
C ILE A 58 -1.42 -19.76 0.23
N ALA A 59 -2.36 -18.83 0.21
CA ALA A 59 -2.14 -17.44 -0.15
C ALA A 59 -2.04 -16.60 1.14
N GLY A 60 -0.84 -16.20 1.52
CA GLY A 60 -0.54 -15.34 2.66
C GLY A 60 -0.79 -13.89 2.30
N CYS A 61 -2.04 -13.42 2.50
CA CYS A 61 -2.49 -12.04 2.32
C CYS A 61 -2.72 -11.38 3.69
N ASP A 62 -1.92 -11.74 4.68
CA ASP A 62 -2.13 -11.50 6.12
C ASP A 62 -1.38 -10.27 6.66
N GLY A 63 -0.88 -9.42 5.74
CA GLY A 63 -0.26 -8.14 6.08
C GLY A 63 1.16 -8.27 6.65
N TYR A 64 1.73 -7.13 7.04
CA TYR A 64 3.11 -7.07 7.49
C TYR A 64 3.38 -7.88 8.75
N HIS A 65 2.43 -7.94 9.66
CA HIS A 65 2.52 -8.68 10.92
C HIS A 65 1.92 -10.09 10.85
N GLY A 66 1.56 -10.56 9.65
CA GLY A 66 0.98 -11.86 9.42
C GLY A 66 1.90 -13.03 9.74
N VAL A 67 1.30 -14.20 9.96
CA VAL A 67 2.02 -15.42 10.34
C VAL A 67 2.69 -16.11 9.15
N CYS A 68 2.19 -15.87 7.92
CA CYS A 68 2.68 -16.58 6.73
C CYS A 68 4.16 -16.33 6.49
N ARG A 69 4.59 -15.06 6.43
CA ARG A 69 6.01 -14.72 6.29
C ARG A 69 6.85 -15.20 7.47
N ALA A 70 6.34 -15.03 8.68
CA ALA A 70 7.04 -15.45 9.91
C ALA A 70 7.23 -16.96 10.02
N SER A 71 6.45 -17.76 9.28
CA SER A 71 6.57 -19.22 9.23
C SER A 71 7.66 -19.72 8.28
N VAL A 72 8.21 -18.84 7.44
CA VAL A 72 9.29 -19.19 6.51
C VAL A 72 10.62 -19.20 7.25
N PRO A 73 11.46 -20.26 7.10
CA PRO A 73 12.80 -20.30 7.68
C PRO A 73 13.66 -19.12 7.20
N GLU A 74 14.42 -18.52 8.12
CA GLU A 74 15.22 -17.31 7.84
C GLU A 74 16.25 -17.50 6.72
N ASP A 75 16.79 -18.71 6.56
CA ASP A 75 17.74 -19.07 5.50
C ASP A 75 17.10 -19.17 4.09
N LYS A 76 15.78 -19.14 4.01
CA LYS A 76 15.02 -19.23 2.77
C LYS A 76 14.46 -17.90 2.28
N ILE A 77 14.50 -16.87 3.10
CA ILE A 77 13.90 -15.57 2.81
C ILE A 77 14.94 -14.46 2.98
N LYS A 78 15.00 -13.56 2.03
CA LYS A 78 15.78 -12.34 2.13
C LYS A 78 14.87 -11.13 2.23
N THR A 79 15.14 -10.24 3.17
CA THR A 79 14.38 -9.02 3.38
C THR A 79 15.22 -7.80 3.08
N PHE A 80 14.59 -6.80 2.46
CA PHE A 80 15.14 -5.48 2.22
C PHE A 80 14.23 -4.48 2.93
N GLU A 81 14.78 -3.70 3.83
CA GLU A 81 14.00 -2.72 4.58
C GLU A 81 14.71 -1.38 4.67
N LYS A 82 13.92 -0.31 4.55
CA LYS A 82 14.33 1.06 4.84
C LYS A 82 13.23 1.74 5.64
N VAL A 83 13.56 2.14 6.86
CA VAL A 83 12.68 2.99 7.69
C VAL A 83 13.07 4.45 7.45
N TYR A 84 12.08 5.31 7.22
CA TYR A 84 12.29 6.74 7.05
C TYR A 84 12.28 7.43 8.43
N PRO A 85 13.06 8.51 8.62
CA PRO A 85 13.20 9.16 9.94
C PRO A 85 12.00 10.07 10.29
N PHE A 86 10.86 9.88 9.65
CA PHE A 86 9.63 10.66 9.86
C PHE A 86 8.39 9.79 9.63
N GLY A 87 7.28 10.29 10.14
CA GLY A 87 5.96 9.72 9.91
C GLY A 87 5.02 10.73 9.24
N TRP A 88 3.86 10.25 8.87
CA TRP A 88 2.72 11.07 8.45
C TRP A 88 1.69 11.14 9.56
N LEU A 89 1.54 12.35 10.11
CA LEU A 89 0.40 12.68 10.95
C LEU A 89 -0.82 12.88 10.06
N GLY A 90 -1.73 11.93 10.07
CA GLY A 90 -2.98 11.97 9.32
C GLY A 90 -4.12 12.52 10.16
N LEU A 91 -4.95 13.40 9.59
CA LEU A 91 -6.18 13.89 10.17
C LEU A 91 -7.33 13.66 9.18
N LEU A 92 -8.41 13.05 9.65
CA LEU A 92 -9.68 12.91 8.92
C LEU A 92 -10.71 13.84 9.53
N ALA A 93 -11.41 14.63 8.71
CA ALA A 93 -12.45 15.54 9.17
C ALA A 93 -13.62 15.61 8.18
N ASP A 94 -14.82 15.89 8.70
CA ASP A 94 -16.00 16.18 7.89
C ASP A 94 -15.97 17.67 7.49
N VAL A 95 -15.13 17.94 6.50
CA VAL A 95 -14.96 19.26 5.86
C VAL A 95 -14.84 19.08 4.36
N PRO A 96 -15.27 20.07 3.55
CA PRO A 96 -15.09 20.01 2.11
C PRO A 96 -13.59 19.97 1.74
N PRO A 97 -13.22 19.36 0.60
CA PRO A 97 -11.85 19.32 0.13
C PRO A 97 -11.35 20.71 -0.27
N VAL A 98 -10.02 20.89 -0.23
CA VAL A 98 -9.35 22.10 -0.76
C VAL A 98 -9.46 22.16 -2.27
N ALA A 99 -9.42 21.00 -2.92
CA ALA A 99 -9.59 20.81 -4.36
C ALA A 99 -10.09 19.39 -4.65
N ASP A 100 -10.60 19.17 -5.86
CA ASP A 100 -11.01 17.84 -6.35
C ASP A 100 -9.81 16.92 -6.57
N GLU A 101 -8.63 17.51 -6.83
CA GLU A 101 -7.38 16.80 -7.03
C GLU A 101 -6.63 16.60 -5.71
N LEU A 102 -5.74 15.60 -5.71
CA LEU A 102 -4.72 15.45 -4.66
C LEU A 102 -3.71 16.58 -4.74
N ILE A 103 -3.50 17.28 -3.63
CA ILE A 103 -2.48 18.32 -3.52
C ILE A 103 -1.30 17.79 -2.73
N TYR A 104 -0.16 17.60 -3.41
CA TYR A 104 1.13 17.28 -2.80
C TYR A 104 1.92 18.57 -2.58
N VAL A 105 2.34 18.79 -1.35
CA VAL A 105 3.06 20.01 -0.97
C VAL A 105 4.47 19.68 -0.53
N GLN A 106 5.45 20.30 -1.18
CA GLN A 106 6.82 20.40 -0.69
C GLN A 106 7.01 21.80 -0.10
N SER A 107 7.37 21.89 1.15
CA SER A 107 7.66 23.18 1.81
C SER A 107 8.95 23.08 2.63
N GLU A 108 9.48 24.25 3.05
CA GLU A 108 10.62 24.31 3.98
C GLU A 108 10.29 23.69 5.36
N ARG A 109 9.00 23.60 5.68
CA ARG A 109 8.49 23.00 6.92
C ARG A 109 8.25 21.48 6.79
N GLY A 110 8.49 20.91 5.61
CA GLY A 110 8.27 19.49 5.29
C GLY A 110 7.05 19.28 4.40
N PHE A 111 6.75 18.01 4.16
CA PHE A 111 5.67 17.56 3.28
C PHE A 111 4.29 17.76 3.89
N ALA A 112 3.31 18.08 3.04
CA ALA A 112 1.88 17.96 3.35
C ALA A 112 1.11 17.37 2.17
N LEU A 113 -0.07 16.81 2.45
CA LEU A 113 -0.98 16.25 1.45
C LEU A 113 -2.42 16.60 1.82
N CYS A 114 -3.17 17.11 0.82
CA CYS A 114 -4.62 17.27 0.92
C CYS A 114 -5.30 16.25 0.00
N SER A 115 -6.25 15.49 0.53
CA SER A 115 -6.93 14.42 -0.20
C SER A 115 -8.44 14.48 0.05
N MET A 116 -9.21 14.62 -1.01
CA MET A 116 -10.65 14.45 -0.98
C MET A 116 -11.00 12.98 -0.70
N ARG A 117 -11.96 12.74 0.18
CA ARG A 117 -12.60 11.44 0.40
C ARG A 117 -14.04 11.43 -0.12
N SER A 118 -14.72 12.55 0.01
CA SER A 118 -16.02 12.87 -0.58
C SER A 118 -16.16 14.39 -0.66
N GLU A 119 -17.26 14.89 -1.17
CA GLU A 119 -17.58 16.33 -1.21
C GLU A 119 -17.61 16.97 0.19
N THR A 120 -17.82 16.17 1.24
CA THR A 120 -17.97 16.63 2.64
C THR A 120 -16.95 16.06 3.60
N ARG A 121 -16.01 15.25 3.11
CA ARG A 121 -15.00 14.59 3.95
C ARG A 121 -13.62 14.64 3.30
N SER A 122 -12.62 15.03 4.07
CA SER A 122 -11.24 15.17 3.62
C SER A 122 -10.25 14.53 4.56
N ARG A 123 -9.16 14.05 4.01
CA ARG A 123 -8.00 13.52 4.74
C ARG A 123 -6.77 14.37 4.44
N TYR A 124 -6.09 14.78 5.49
CA TYR A 124 -4.89 15.59 5.41
C TYR A 124 -3.73 14.88 6.07
N TYR A 125 -2.51 15.15 5.60
CA TYR A 125 -1.30 14.58 6.17
C TYR A 125 -0.22 15.65 6.31
N LEU A 126 0.54 15.56 7.40
CA LEU A 126 1.73 16.35 7.67
C LEU A 126 2.90 15.43 7.95
N GLN A 127 4.05 15.72 7.35
CA GLN A 127 5.30 15.11 7.79
C GLN A 127 5.61 15.58 9.21
N VAL A 128 5.90 14.64 10.10
CA VAL A 128 6.29 14.88 11.48
C VAL A 128 7.45 13.96 11.89
N PRO A 129 8.29 14.34 12.85
CA PRO A 129 9.28 13.44 13.44
C PRO A 129 8.65 12.18 14.02
N LEU A 130 9.38 11.06 14.04
CA LEU A 130 8.90 9.81 14.68
C LEU A 130 8.79 9.93 16.21
N THR A 131 9.38 10.96 16.81
CA THR A 131 9.30 11.26 18.24
C THR A 131 8.00 11.95 18.65
N ASP A 132 7.23 12.44 17.68
CA ASP A 132 5.95 13.09 17.95
C ASP A 132 4.88 12.06 18.30
N HIS A 133 3.98 12.44 19.22
CA HIS A 133 2.80 11.66 19.58
C HIS A 133 1.52 12.37 19.13
N VAL A 134 0.46 11.62 18.87
CA VAL A 134 -0.83 12.18 18.40
C VAL A 134 -1.39 13.17 19.42
N GLU A 135 -1.18 12.92 20.71
CA GLU A 135 -1.62 13.73 21.83
C GLU A 135 -0.96 15.12 21.85
N ASP A 136 0.20 15.29 21.25
CA ASP A 136 0.92 16.56 21.14
C ASP A 136 0.33 17.49 20.05
N TRP A 137 -0.60 16.96 19.27
CA TRP A 137 -1.21 17.62 18.13
C TRP A 137 -2.71 17.87 18.35
N SER A 138 -3.05 19.03 18.91
CA SER A 138 -4.45 19.51 18.91
C SER A 138 -4.91 19.74 17.46
N ASP A 139 -6.23 19.77 17.24
CA ASP A 139 -6.78 20.09 15.91
C ASP A 139 -6.32 21.47 15.43
N GLU A 140 -6.34 22.47 16.33
CA GLU A 140 -5.86 23.82 16.04
C GLU A 140 -4.39 23.82 15.57
N LYS A 141 -3.50 23.16 16.31
CA LYS A 141 -2.08 23.04 15.95
C LYS A 141 -1.90 22.36 14.58
N PHE A 142 -2.67 21.32 14.31
CA PHE A 142 -2.64 20.62 13.02
C PHE A 142 -3.05 21.56 11.87
N TRP A 143 -4.18 22.24 12.02
CA TRP A 143 -4.69 23.14 10.99
C TRP A 143 -3.78 24.34 10.74
N ASP A 144 -3.21 24.92 11.77
CA ASP A 144 -2.27 26.03 11.65
C ASP A 144 -0.97 25.60 10.95
N GLU A 145 -0.46 24.41 11.28
CA GLU A 145 0.73 23.88 10.60
C GLU A 145 0.42 23.55 9.13
N LEU A 146 -0.74 22.97 8.83
CA LEU A 146 -1.16 22.72 7.45
C LEU A 146 -1.25 24.02 6.65
N LYS A 147 -1.90 25.06 7.20
CA LYS A 147 -1.98 26.39 6.57
C LYS A 147 -0.60 26.97 6.25
N ASN A 148 0.37 26.77 7.16
CA ASN A 148 1.74 27.28 6.97
C ASN A 148 2.52 26.53 5.88
N ARG A 149 2.10 25.33 5.49
CA ARG A 149 2.71 24.57 4.40
C ARG A 149 2.04 24.81 3.05
N LEU A 150 0.77 25.20 3.03
CA LEU A 150 0.00 25.42 1.80
C LEU A 150 0.40 26.75 1.12
N ASP A 151 0.28 26.77 -0.22
CA ASP A 151 0.31 27.98 -1.00
C ASP A 151 -0.88 28.90 -0.65
N PRO A 152 -0.82 30.21 -0.98
CA PRO A 152 -1.85 31.16 -0.63
C PRO A 152 -3.26 30.78 -1.11
N GLU A 153 -3.38 30.28 -2.34
CA GLU A 153 -4.68 29.92 -2.93
C GLU A 153 -5.31 28.71 -2.22
N SER A 154 -4.53 27.65 -2.00
CA SER A 154 -4.97 26.46 -1.27
C SER A 154 -5.32 26.79 0.20
N ARG A 155 -4.56 27.71 0.82
CA ARG A 155 -4.80 28.18 2.18
C ARG A 155 -6.13 28.88 2.32
N GLU A 156 -6.52 29.72 1.37
CA GLU A 156 -7.80 30.44 1.37
C GLU A 156 -9.00 29.50 1.22
N LYS A 157 -8.82 28.41 0.48
CA LYS A 157 -9.87 27.40 0.26
C LYS A 157 -10.00 26.39 1.42
N LEU A 158 -9.01 26.32 2.31
CA LEU A 158 -8.99 25.35 3.40
C LEU A 158 -10.08 25.64 4.42
N VAL A 159 -11.03 24.72 4.55
CA VAL A 159 -12.01 24.68 5.62
C VAL A 159 -11.51 23.78 6.74
N THR A 160 -11.57 24.25 7.99
CA THR A 160 -11.14 23.50 9.16
C THR A 160 -12.33 23.02 9.97
N GLY A 161 -12.18 21.93 10.70
CA GLY A 161 -13.21 21.35 11.56
C GLY A 161 -12.62 20.37 12.58
N PRO A 162 -13.46 19.80 13.46
CA PRO A 162 -13.00 18.81 14.43
C PRO A 162 -12.51 17.54 13.70
N SER A 163 -11.44 16.96 14.23
CA SER A 163 -10.95 15.67 13.71
C SER A 163 -11.88 14.53 14.11
N ILE A 164 -12.17 13.64 13.16
CA ILE A 164 -12.83 12.35 13.40
C ILE A 164 -11.78 11.33 13.86
N GLU A 165 -10.60 11.39 13.26
CA GLU A 165 -9.49 10.49 13.50
C GLU A 165 -8.17 11.23 13.28
N LYS A 166 -7.21 10.97 14.17
CA LYS A 166 -5.81 11.33 14.00
C LYS A 166 -4.91 10.13 14.27
N SER A 167 -3.89 9.96 13.45
CA SER A 167 -2.90 8.88 13.63
C SER A 167 -1.55 9.30 13.05
N ILE A 168 -0.46 8.76 13.60
CA ILE A 168 0.88 8.89 13.01
C ILE A 168 1.29 7.54 12.45
N ALA A 169 1.55 7.49 11.15
CA ALA A 169 2.03 6.32 10.46
C ALA A 169 3.50 6.49 10.09
N PRO A 170 4.42 5.66 10.63
CA PRO A 170 5.81 5.66 10.18
C PRO A 170 5.90 5.18 8.73
N LEU A 171 6.80 5.79 7.94
CA LEU A 171 7.03 5.38 6.58
C LEU A 171 8.15 4.35 6.50
N ARG A 172 7.93 3.33 5.67
CA ARG A 172 8.94 2.31 5.35
C ARG A 172 8.82 1.81 3.93
N SER A 173 9.93 1.36 3.40
CA SER A 173 10.02 0.44 2.28
C SER A 173 10.39 -0.93 2.81
N PHE A 174 9.72 -1.96 2.33
CA PHE A 174 9.98 -3.33 2.73
C PHE A 174 9.70 -4.28 1.56
N VAL A 175 10.60 -5.19 1.27
CA VAL A 175 10.42 -6.23 0.24
C VAL A 175 11.02 -7.54 0.75
N THR A 176 10.31 -8.66 0.54
CA THR A 176 10.82 -10.00 0.74
C THR A 176 11.06 -10.71 -0.58
N GLU A 177 12.14 -11.46 -0.66
CA GLU A 177 12.49 -12.32 -1.80
C GLU A 177 12.87 -13.73 -1.35
N PRO A 178 12.34 -14.75 -2.02
CA PRO A 178 11.24 -14.72 -3.00
C PRO A 178 9.86 -14.48 -2.35
N MET A 179 8.81 -14.36 -3.16
CA MET A 179 7.42 -14.25 -2.69
C MET A 179 6.68 -15.61 -2.68
N ARG A 180 7.39 -16.71 -2.96
CA ARG A 180 6.84 -18.07 -2.96
C ARG A 180 7.77 -19.05 -2.25
N PHE A 181 7.21 -19.91 -1.42
CA PHE A 181 7.90 -20.93 -0.65
C PHE A 181 7.15 -22.27 -0.77
N GLY A 182 7.54 -23.07 -1.74
CA GLY A 182 6.80 -24.28 -2.07
C GLY A 182 5.37 -23.97 -2.53
N LYS A 183 4.39 -24.28 -1.69
CA LYS A 183 2.96 -24.06 -1.93
C LYS A 183 2.39 -22.87 -1.12
N LEU A 184 3.24 -22.10 -0.44
CA LEU A 184 2.92 -20.84 0.20
C LEU A 184 3.32 -19.67 -0.70
N PHE A 185 2.38 -18.76 -0.94
CA PHE A 185 2.58 -17.51 -1.66
C PHE A 185 2.35 -16.34 -0.73
N LEU A 186 3.21 -15.34 -0.77
CA LEU A 186 3.02 -14.07 -0.06
C LEU A 186 2.52 -13.01 -1.06
N ALA A 187 1.56 -12.19 -0.65
CA ALA A 187 0.97 -11.14 -1.47
C ALA A 187 0.68 -9.88 -0.64
N GLY A 188 0.77 -8.72 -1.27
CA GLY A 188 0.55 -7.43 -0.61
C GLY A 188 1.53 -7.18 0.54
N ASP A 189 1.06 -6.58 1.63
CA ASP A 189 1.90 -6.18 2.76
C ASP A 189 2.58 -7.36 3.49
N ALA A 190 2.16 -8.59 3.24
CA ALA A 190 2.88 -9.77 3.68
C ALA A 190 4.25 -9.91 2.99
N ALA A 191 4.38 -9.43 1.76
CA ALA A 191 5.58 -9.51 0.93
C ALA A 191 6.31 -8.17 0.75
N HIS A 192 5.58 -7.06 0.65
CA HIS A 192 6.17 -5.76 0.35
C HIS A 192 5.33 -4.59 0.90
N ILE A 193 6.02 -3.53 1.32
CA ILE A 193 5.42 -2.25 1.71
C ILE A 193 6.16 -1.15 0.95
N VAL A 194 5.43 -0.29 0.29
CA VAL A 194 5.96 0.91 -0.37
C VAL A 194 5.56 2.16 0.41
N PRO A 195 6.40 3.21 0.42
CA PRO A 195 6.01 4.48 1.01
C PRO A 195 4.70 4.99 0.39
N PRO A 196 3.78 5.54 1.19
CA PRO A 196 2.44 5.93 0.72
C PRO A 196 2.47 7.09 -0.30
N THR A 197 3.58 7.81 -0.40
CA THR A 197 3.76 8.95 -1.31
C THR A 197 3.48 8.59 -2.77
N GLY A 198 3.81 7.38 -3.20
CA GLY A 198 3.54 6.91 -4.56
C GLY A 198 2.13 6.37 -4.79
N ALA A 199 1.30 6.22 -3.74
CA ALA A 199 -0.04 5.62 -3.78
C ALA A 199 -0.07 4.23 -4.46
N LYS A 200 0.94 3.37 -4.21
CA LYS A 200 1.13 2.09 -4.91
C LYS A 200 0.72 0.84 -4.13
N GLY A 201 0.63 0.88 -2.79
CA GLY A 201 0.47 -0.31 -1.95
C GLY A 201 -0.73 -1.18 -2.35
N LEU A 202 -1.94 -0.62 -2.38
CA LEU A 202 -3.15 -1.36 -2.77
C LEU A 202 -3.07 -1.88 -4.21
N ASN A 203 -2.54 -1.07 -5.13
CA ASN A 203 -2.42 -1.46 -6.53
C ASN A 203 -1.42 -2.62 -6.73
N LEU A 204 -0.33 -2.65 -5.96
CA LEU A 204 0.60 -3.78 -5.96
C LEU A 204 -0.05 -5.04 -5.41
N ALA A 205 -0.73 -4.95 -4.26
CA ALA A 205 -1.45 -6.07 -3.68
C ALA A 205 -2.49 -6.64 -4.67
N ALA A 206 -3.24 -5.77 -5.35
CA ALA A 206 -4.20 -6.18 -6.38
C ALA A 206 -3.50 -6.88 -7.58
N SER A 207 -2.32 -6.40 -7.99
CA SER A 207 -1.56 -7.05 -9.07
C SER A 207 -1.00 -8.42 -8.65
N ASP A 208 -0.56 -8.59 -7.40
CA ASP A 208 -0.13 -9.88 -6.89
C ASP A 208 -1.26 -10.90 -6.94
N ILE A 209 -2.46 -10.49 -6.47
CA ILE A 209 -3.64 -11.33 -6.51
C ILE A 209 -4.05 -11.68 -7.95
N ALA A 210 -3.94 -10.72 -8.87
CA ALA A 210 -4.21 -10.97 -10.29
C ALA A 210 -3.25 -12.01 -10.89
N TYR A 211 -1.95 -11.90 -10.63
CA TYR A 211 -0.98 -12.91 -11.06
C TYR A 211 -1.20 -14.26 -10.39
N LEU A 212 -1.43 -14.28 -9.08
CA LEU A 212 -1.65 -15.52 -8.34
C LEU A 212 -2.92 -16.23 -8.77
N SER A 213 -4.04 -15.51 -8.90
CA SER A 213 -5.32 -16.09 -9.32
C SER A 213 -5.23 -16.66 -10.74
N SER A 214 -4.62 -15.93 -11.68
CA SER A 214 -4.39 -16.42 -13.04
C SER A 214 -3.52 -17.70 -13.05
N ALA A 215 -2.46 -17.72 -12.24
CA ALA A 215 -1.58 -18.89 -12.12
C ALA A 215 -2.29 -20.11 -11.52
N LEU A 216 -3.14 -19.89 -10.50
CA LEU A 216 -3.91 -20.98 -9.91
C LEU A 216 -5.00 -21.49 -10.85
N ILE A 217 -5.66 -20.61 -11.60
CA ILE A 217 -6.64 -21.01 -12.63
C ILE A 217 -5.95 -21.88 -13.71
N GLU A 218 -4.79 -21.46 -14.23
CA GLU A 218 -3.99 -22.23 -15.18
C GLU A 218 -3.61 -23.61 -14.61
N TYR A 219 -3.18 -23.64 -13.35
CA TYR A 219 -2.84 -24.89 -12.67
C TYR A 219 -4.02 -25.86 -12.59
N TYR A 220 -5.19 -25.40 -12.13
CA TYR A 220 -6.35 -26.28 -11.95
C TYR A 220 -7.06 -26.63 -13.27
N ALA A 221 -7.07 -25.71 -14.24
CA ALA A 221 -7.76 -25.94 -15.52
C ALA A 221 -6.90 -26.72 -16.53
N GLU A 222 -5.57 -26.49 -16.54
CA GLU A 222 -4.68 -26.98 -17.60
C GLU A 222 -3.58 -27.92 -17.06
N GLY A 223 -3.42 -28.02 -15.73
CA GLY A 223 -2.33 -28.78 -15.10
C GLY A 223 -0.96 -28.11 -15.27
N SER A 224 -0.92 -26.85 -15.69
CA SER A 224 0.32 -26.10 -15.91
C SER A 224 0.83 -25.51 -14.58
N GLU A 225 2.12 -25.74 -14.30
CA GLU A 225 2.80 -25.13 -13.16
C GLU A 225 3.55 -23.85 -13.54
N GLN A 226 3.51 -23.41 -14.81
CA GLN A 226 4.31 -22.30 -15.28
C GLN A 226 3.97 -21.02 -14.52
N GLY A 227 2.69 -20.65 -14.43
CA GLY A 227 2.25 -19.43 -13.78
C GLY A 227 2.64 -19.38 -12.29
N ILE A 228 2.44 -20.48 -11.55
CA ILE A 228 2.81 -20.56 -10.14
C ILE A 228 4.34 -20.56 -9.93
N ASN A 229 5.13 -21.08 -10.86
CA ASN A 229 6.59 -21.05 -10.80
C ASN A 229 7.15 -19.64 -11.09
N GLU A 230 6.53 -18.89 -11.99
CA GLU A 230 6.93 -17.54 -12.39
C GLU A 230 6.36 -16.44 -11.46
N TYR A 231 5.45 -16.77 -10.54
CA TYR A 231 4.75 -15.81 -9.69
C TYR A 231 5.68 -14.82 -9.00
N SER A 232 6.66 -15.33 -8.27
CA SER A 232 7.57 -14.49 -7.48
C SER A 232 8.37 -13.52 -8.36
N GLU A 233 8.88 -13.98 -9.49
CA GLU A 233 9.66 -13.14 -10.41
C GLU A 233 8.80 -12.03 -11.01
N LYS A 234 7.59 -12.35 -11.50
CA LYS A 234 6.66 -11.40 -12.09
C LYS A 234 6.23 -10.31 -11.09
N CYS A 235 5.89 -10.71 -9.86
CA CYS A 235 5.52 -9.77 -8.82
C CYS A 235 6.70 -8.86 -8.45
N LEU A 236 7.89 -9.43 -8.19
CA LEU A 236 9.08 -8.67 -7.78
C LEU A 236 9.54 -7.65 -8.83
N GLN A 237 9.47 -7.98 -10.12
CA GLN A 237 9.77 -7.01 -11.17
C GLN A 237 8.88 -5.76 -11.09
N ARG A 238 7.61 -5.93 -10.73
CA ARG A 238 6.67 -4.83 -10.55
C ARG A 238 6.87 -4.11 -9.22
N VAL A 239 7.08 -4.87 -8.15
CA VAL A 239 7.34 -4.33 -6.80
C VAL A 239 8.53 -3.37 -6.83
N TRP A 240 9.67 -3.78 -7.40
CA TRP A 240 10.86 -2.93 -7.44
C TRP A 240 10.68 -1.66 -8.29
N LYS A 241 9.88 -1.71 -9.36
CA LYS A 241 9.52 -0.49 -10.12
C LYS A 241 8.69 0.47 -9.28
N ALA A 242 7.74 -0.05 -8.51
CA ALA A 242 6.90 0.76 -7.65
C ALA A 242 7.67 1.30 -6.42
N GLU A 243 8.55 0.48 -5.85
CA GLU A 243 9.48 0.91 -4.79
C GLU A 243 10.36 2.07 -5.26
N ARG A 244 10.98 1.93 -6.42
CA ARG A 244 11.79 3.00 -7.01
C ARG A 244 11.00 4.30 -7.13
N PHE A 245 9.78 4.24 -7.65
CA PHE A 245 8.94 5.43 -7.82
C PHE A 245 8.53 6.03 -6.46
N SER A 246 8.04 5.20 -5.54
CA SER A 246 7.61 5.65 -4.22
C SER A 246 8.79 6.22 -3.40
N TRP A 247 9.96 5.60 -3.48
CA TRP A 247 11.19 6.09 -2.88
C TRP A 247 11.59 7.45 -3.47
N TRP A 248 11.58 7.60 -4.81
CA TRP A 248 11.90 8.86 -5.49
C TRP A 248 10.94 9.97 -5.08
N MET A 249 9.63 9.73 -5.11
CA MET A 249 8.61 10.70 -4.67
C MET A 249 8.79 11.09 -3.20
N THR A 250 9.11 10.12 -2.34
CA THR A 250 9.36 10.39 -0.92
C THR A 250 10.58 11.28 -0.74
N HIS A 251 11.68 11.00 -1.44
CA HIS A 251 12.89 11.83 -1.36
C HIS A 251 12.67 13.22 -1.97
N LEU A 252 11.94 13.31 -3.06
CA LEU A 252 11.66 14.58 -3.72
C LEU A 252 10.82 15.52 -2.86
N LEU A 253 9.80 14.99 -2.17
CA LEU A 253 8.77 15.81 -1.51
C LEU A 253 8.98 16.00 -0.01
N HIS A 254 9.71 15.11 0.66
CA HIS A 254 9.92 15.21 2.11
C HIS A 254 11.24 15.90 2.44
N ARG A 255 11.27 16.51 3.63
CA ARG A 255 12.49 17.07 4.20
C ARG A 255 13.14 16.05 5.14
N PHE A 256 14.45 15.86 4.99
CA PHE A 256 15.24 15.02 5.87
C PHE A 256 16.14 15.92 6.74
N GLU A 257 16.24 15.62 8.02
CA GLU A 257 17.05 16.40 8.96
C GLU A 257 18.55 16.39 8.61
N THR A 258 19.00 15.35 7.93
CA THR A 258 20.39 15.18 7.50
C THR A 258 20.73 15.92 6.21
N GLU A 259 19.75 16.57 5.55
CA GLU A 259 19.97 17.27 4.29
C GLU A 259 20.67 18.61 4.50
N SER A 260 21.68 18.85 3.68
CA SER A 260 22.32 20.16 3.56
C SER A 260 21.46 21.14 2.76
N GLU A 261 21.82 22.43 2.82
CA GLU A 261 21.19 23.42 1.93
C GLU A 261 21.40 23.10 0.45
N PHE A 262 22.54 22.50 0.12
CA PHE A 262 22.82 22.04 -1.24
C PHE A 262 21.83 20.98 -1.70
N ASP A 263 21.59 19.94 -0.87
CA ASP A 263 20.63 18.89 -1.19
C ASP A 263 19.22 19.44 -1.39
N HIS A 264 18.84 20.41 -0.56
CA HIS A 264 17.55 21.09 -0.70
C HIS A 264 17.43 21.85 -2.03
N LYS A 265 18.49 22.56 -2.45
CA LYS A 265 18.54 23.25 -3.74
C LYS A 265 18.45 22.29 -4.93
N ILE A 266 19.12 21.14 -4.84
CA ILE A 266 19.02 20.08 -5.86
C ILE A 266 17.59 19.54 -5.96
N LYS A 267 16.92 19.28 -4.85
CA LYS A 267 15.52 18.85 -4.85
C LYS A 267 14.57 19.89 -5.46
N GLN A 268 14.76 21.16 -5.14
CA GLN A 268 13.97 22.24 -5.76
C GLN A 268 14.17 22.30 -7.27
N ALA A 269 15.42 22.14 -7.74
CA ALA A 269 15.74 22.11 -9.16
C ALA A 269 15.12 20.87 -9.85
N GLU A 270 15.20 19.71 -9.22
CA GLU A 270 14.57 18.47 -9.71
C GLU A 270 13.06 18.65 -9.83
N LEU A 271 12.38 19.15 -8.78
CA LEU A 271 10.94 19.39 -8.81
C LEU A 271 10.56 20.40 -9.89
N SER A 272 11.34 21.49 -10.02
CA SER A 272 11.15 22.49 -11.07
C SER A 272 11.28 21.88 -12.48
N TYR A 273 12.27 21.02 -12.69
CA TYR A 273 12.45 20.30 -13.97
C TYR A 273 11.28 19.37 -14.25
N VAL A 274 10.88 18.54 -13.27
CA VAL A 274 9.76 17.60 -13.42
C VAL A 274 8.47 18.34 -13.78
N LEU A 275 8.18 19.47 -13.12
CA LEU A 275 6.97 20.26 -13.36
C LEU A 275 7.08 21.16 -14.59
N GLY A 276 8.26 21.56 -15.00
CA GLY A 276 8.51 22.45 -16.16
C GLY A 276 8.66 21.72 -17.49
N SER A 277 9.05 20.45 -17.47
CA SER A 277 9.35 19.64 -18.65
C SER A 277 8.19 18.74 -19.05
N ILE A 278 7.89 18.63 -20.36
CA ILE A 278 6.91 17.66 -20.87
C ILE A 278 7.38 16.23 -20.55
N ALA A 279 8.67 15.92 -20.76
CA ALA A 279 9.23 14.62 -20.46
C ALA A 279 9.14 14.31 -18.96
N GLY A 280 9.45 15.28 -18.08
CA GLY A 280 9.32 15.14 -16.63
C GLY A 280 7.88 14.87 -16.20
N LYS A 281 6.92 15.64 -16.68
CA LYS A 281 5.48 15.43 -16.43
C LYS A 281 4.99 14.07 -16.92
N THR A 282 5.42 13.66 -18.12
CA THR A 282 5.06 12.35 -18.67
C THR A 282 5.62 11.24 -17.82
N THR A 283 6.89 11.30 -17.43
CA THR A 283 7.52 10.32 -16.54
C THR A 283 6.79 10.22 -15.19
N LEU A 284 6.46 11.36 -14.58
CA LEU A 284 5.68 11.41 -13.35
C LEU A 284 4.30 10.73 -13.55
N ALA A 285 3.57 11.11 -14.59
CA ALA A 285 2.24 10.59 -14.88
C ALA A 285 2.23 9.08 -15.15
N GLU A 286 3.15 8.56 -15.96
CA GLU A 286 3.28 7.13 -16.24
C GLU A 286 3.57 6.32 -14.97
N ASN A 287 4.51 6.78 -14.15
CA ASN A 287 4.84 6.11 -12.91
C ASN A 287 3.70 6.24 -11.88
N TYR A 288 2.98 7.37 -11.84
CA TYR A 288 1.86 7.58 -10.92
C TYR A 288 0.65 6.72 -11.30
N VAL A 289 0.28 6.65 -12.56
CA VAL A 289 -0.77 5.75 -13.06
C VAL A 289 -0.34 4.29 -12.90
N GLY A 290 0.92 4.00 -13.14
CA GLY A 290 1.50 2.67 -13.13
C GLY A 290 1.45 2.01 -14.50
N LEU A 291 2.46 1.21 -14.78
CA LEU A 291 2.52 0.44 -16.02
C LEU A 291 1.47 -0.67 -16.02
N PRO A 292 0.83 -0.96 -17.16
CA PRO A 292 -0.08 -2.08 -17.27
C PRO A 292 0.62 -3.39 -16.88
N TYR A 293 -0.17 -4.36 -16.43
CA TYR A 293 0.32 -5.72 -16.20
C TYR A 293 -0.32 -6.66 -17.22
N GLU A 294 0.48 -7.61 -17.68
CA GLU A 294 0.02 -8.61 -18.64
C GLU A 294 -0.59 -9.79 -17.89
N ILE A 295 -1.91 -9.96 -18.03
CA ILE A 295 -2.60 -11.18 -17.62
C ILE A 295 -2.98 -11.92 -18.91
N LYS A 296 -2.66 -13.22 -18.99
CA LYS A 296 -3.30 -14.06 -20.01
C LYS A 296 -4.81 -14.04 -19.75
N GLN A 297 -5.59 -13.52 -20.71
CA GLN A 297 -7.04 -13.67 -20.65
C GLN A 297 -7.34 -15.17 -20.80
N ILE A 298 -7.75 -15.80 -19.73
CA ILE A 298 -8.26 -17.18 -19.79
C ILE A 298 -9.74 -17.03 -20.14
N ASP A 299 -10.14 -17.50 -21.34
CA ASP A 299 -11.51 -17.44 -21.86
C ASP A 299 -12.55 -18.25 -21.04
N SER A 300 -12.14 -18.82 -19.91
CA SER A 300 -12.94 -19.74 -19.09
C SER A 300 -14.06 -19.09 -18.24
N PHE A 301 -14.18 -17.77 -18.19
CA PHE A 301 -15.28 -17.12 -17.46
C PHE A 301 -16.61 -17.07 -18.22
N LYS A 302 -16.70 -17.65 -19.43
CA LYS A 302 -17.95 -17.62 -20.24
C LYS A 302 -18.99 -18.68 -19.87
N HIS A 303 -18.74 -19.58 -18.91
CA HIS A 303 -19.63 -20.70 -18.62
C HIS A 303 -19.96 -20.90 -17.13
N ALA A 304 -19.99 -19.84 -16.33
CA ALA A 304 -20.56 -19.86 -14.98
C ALA A 304 -21.65 -18.78 -14.89
N SER A 305 -22.77 -19.03 -15.56
CA SER A 305 -24.04 -18.32 -15.35
C SER A 305 -25.12 -19.34 -14.95
#